data_a70f0d444980fe4e107864ea313dbed8
#
_entry.id   a70f0d444980fe4e107864ea313dbed8
#
_cell.length_a   1.000
_cell.length_b   1.000
_cell.length_c   1.000
_cell.angle_alpha   90.00
_cell.angle_beta   90.00
_cell.angle_gamma   90.00
#
_symmetry.space_group_name_H-M   'P 1'
#
loop_
_entity.id
_entity.type
_entity.pdbx_description
1 polymer ?
#
loop_
_entity_poly.entity_id
_entity_poly.type
_entity_poly.pdbx_seq_one_letter_code
_entity_poly.pdbx_strand_id
1 'polypeptide(L)'
;MATTKKSTAKKRKPAAKKPTKAQLQAKRELNAIILFALGVLLLLLAAIPGDNAWNTVHNVLRGLMGWCCYLMGPLMMIVAVLLTMDRTAITPGLKSASVVLMVLLLCGITHIIGGSAAEGTFAESIKALYRGGTALTGGGACAILFGVSPLRWLGRPGALIVDILLFFVFFMISTGTTLIGLFRGAAKPVKKLEEAYTAAVENRQAAAEAAEAAQKKNRRNFNIDVALEGEEKS
;
A
#
# COMPACT_ATOMS: atom_id res chain seq x y z
N MET A 1 -41.11 68.38 12.26
CA MET A 1 -39.87 67.83 11.71
C MET A 1 -39.89 66.33 11.80
N ALA A 2 -40.10 65.65 10.69
CA ALA A 2 -40.20 64.17 10.60
C ALA A 2 -38.85 63.63 10.05
N THR A 3 -38.11 62.92 10.87
CA THR A 3 -36.83 62.31 10.49
C THR A 3 -37.06 60.95 9.85
N THR A 4 -36.84 60.86 8.55
CA THR A 4 -36.92 59.65 7.75
C THR A 4 -35.72 58.75 7.99
N LYS A 5 -35.93 57.61 8.65
CA LYS A 5 -34.93 56.59 8.95
C LYS A 5 -34.69 55.76 7.68
N LYS A 6 -33.51 55.99 7.04
CA LYS A 6 -33.04 55.31 5.84
C LYS A 6 -32.65 53.85 6.21
N SER A 7 -33.47 52.87 5.84
CA SER A 7 -33.18 51.46 6.02
C SER A 7 -32.07 50.99 5.02
N THR A 8 -30.88 50.71 5.52
CA THR A 8 -29.80 50.11 4.72
C THR A 8 -30.09 48.62 4.53
N ALA A 9 -30.57 48.25 3.39
CA ALA A 9 -30.79 46.85 2.98
C ALA A 9 -29.41 46.13 2.83
N LYS A 10 -29.12 45.28 3.78
CA LYS A 10 -27.92 44.44 3.80
C LYS A 10 -28.02 43.43 2.63
N LYS A 11 -27.22 43.66 1.57
CA LYS A 11 -27.09 42.75 0.39
C LYS A 11 -26.73 41.33 0.89
N ARG A 12 -27.69 40.40 0.84
CA ARG A 12 -27.47 38.99 1.13
C ARG A 12 -26.49 38.42 0.07
N LYS A 13 -25.32 37.93 0.53
CA LYS A 13 -24.39 37.18 -0.32
C LYS A 13 -25.13 35.99 -0.94
N PRO A 14 -25.02 35.74 -2.27
CA PRO A 14 -25.64 34.60 -2.90
C PRO A 14 -25.18 33.33 -2.22
N ALA A 15 -26.12 32.48 -1.80
CA ALA A 15 -25.84 31.18 -1.22
C ALA A 15 -25.00 30.34 -2.22
N ALA A 16 -23.82 29.88 -1.82
CA ALA A 16 -22.99 29.03 -2.64
C ALA A 16 -23.79 27.78 -3.04
N LYS A 17 -24.02 27.61 -4.33
CA LYS A 17 -24.70 26.43 -4.88
C LYS A 17 -23.99 25.17 -4.41
N LYS A 18 -24.69 24.25 -3.76
CA LYS A 18 -24.14 22.95 -3.37
C LYS A 18 -23.61 22.24 -4.61
N PRO A 19 -22.38 21.70 -4.60
CA PRO A 19 -21.79 21.04 -5.76
C PRO A 19 -22.63 19.84 -6.20
N THR A 20 -22.86 19.72 -7.48
CA THR A 20 -23.60 18.61 -8.11
C THR A 20 -22.80 17.30 -7.96
N LYS A 21 -23.49 16.14 -7.94
CA LYS A 21 -22.81 14.82 -7.83
C LYS A 21 -21.69 14.64 -8.88
N ALA A 22 -21.92 15.09 -10.11
CA ALA A 22 -20.92 15.07 -11.18
C ALA A 22 -19.69 15.94 -10.88
N GLN A 23 -19.87 17.12 -10.28
CA GLN A 23 -18.76 18.00 -9.88
C GLN A 23 -17.95 17.41 -8.71
N LEU A 24 -18.60 16.70 -7.79
CA LEU A 24 -17.91 16.00 -6.71
C LEU A 24 -17.09 14.81 -7.25
N GLN A 25 -17.63 14.11 -8.23
CA GLN A 25 -16.93 12.99 -8.86
C GLN A 25 -15.72 13.46 -9.67
N ALA A 26 -15.87 14.49 -10.50
CA ALA A 26 -14.77 15.09 -11.25
C ALA A 26 -13.65 15.62 -10.31
N LYS A 27 -13.99 16.23 -9.17
CA LYS A 27 -13.01 16.66 -8.17
C LYS A 27 -12.27 15.47 -7.52
N ARG A 28 -12.93 14.35 -7.28
CA ARG A 28 -12.30 13.13 -6.77
C ARG A 28 -11.31 12.54 -7.76
N GLU A 29 -11.69 12.44 -9.00
CA GLU A 29 -10.84 11.93 -10.09
C GLU A 29 -9.61 12.83 -10.26
N LEU A 30 -9.80 14.16 -10.29
CA LEU A 30 -8.70 15.11 -10.37
C LEU A 30 -7.74 14.99 -9.18
N ASN A 31 -8.27 14.90 -7.95
CA ASN A 31 -7.44 14.74 -6.76
C ASN A 31 -6.67 13.41 -6.77
N ALA A 32 -7.27 12.33 -7.26
CA ALA A 32 -6.60 11.05 -7.39
C ALA A 32 -5.47 11.09 -8.43
N ILE A 33 -5.67 11.75 -9.57
CA ILE A 33 -4.64 11.94 -10.59
C ILE A 33 -3.46 12.76 -10.03
N ILE A 34 -3.76 13.86 -9.33
CA ILE A 34 -2.72 14.69 -8.69
C ILE A 34 -1.97 13.88 -7.64
N LEU A 35 -2.66 13.11 -6.81
CA LEU A 35 -2.07 12.28 -5.76
C LEU A 35 -1.19 11.17 -6.36
N PHE A 36 -1.63 10.56 -7.46
CA PHE A 36 -0.86 9.56 -8.19
C PHE A 36 0.43 10.16 -8.78
N ALA A 37 0.30 11.29 -9.47
CA ALA A 37 1.45 12.01 -10.04
C ALA A 37 2.45 12.43 -8.95
N LEU A 38 1.95 12.90 -7.80
CA LEU A 38 2.79 13.23 -6.64
C LEU A 38 3.48 11.99 -6.08
N GLY A 39 2.80 10.85 -6.02
CA GLY A 39 3.38 9.57 -5.60
C GLY A 39 4.54 9.12 -6.51
N VAL A 40 4.35 9.23 -7.82
CA VAL A 40 5.42 8.94 -8.81
C VAL A 40 6.59 9.91 -8.64
N LEU A 41 6.33 11.21 -8.49
CA LEU A 41 7.37 12.21 -8.28
C LEU A 41 8.17 11.94 -7.00
N LEU A 42 7.50 11.62 -5.90
CA LEU A 42 8.15 11.28 -4.62
C LEU A 42 8.99 10.01 -4.73
N LEU A 43 8.52 9.00 -5.46
CA LEU A 43 9.27 7.78 -5.70
C LEU A 43 10.55 8.06 -6.51
N LEU A 44 10.46 8.85 -7.58
CA LEU A 44 11.61 9.24 -8.38
C LEU A 44 12.59 10.09 -7.57
N LEU A 45 12.08 11.02 -6.78
CA LEU A 45 12.88 11.88 -5.91
C LEU A 45 13.60 11.09 -4.81
N ALA A 46 12.99 10.02 -4.29
CA ALA A 46 13.62 9.15 -3.31
C ALA A 46 14.66 8.21 -3.94
N ALA A 47 14.39 7.70 -5.15
CA ALA A 47 15.21 6.67 -5.80
C ALA A 47 16.41 7.24 -6.56
N ILE A 48 16.25 8.39 -7.20
CA ILE A 48 17.27 8.95 -8.10
C ILE A 48 18.00 10.10 -7.40
N PRO A 49 19.28 9.96 -7.06
CA PRO A 49 20.09 11.09 -6.62
C PRO A 49 20.29 12.04 -7.81
N GLY A 50 20.32 13.33 -7.54
CA GLY A 50 20.53 14.36 -8.57
C GLY A 50 21.44 15.46 -8.06
N ASP A 51 21.59 16.51 -8.86
CA ASP A 51 22.45 17.65 -8.53
C ASP A 51 21.64 18.88 -8.06
N ASN A 52 22.32 19.83 -7.44
CA ASN A 52 21.80 21.14 -7.03
C ASN A 52 20.50 21.04 -6.19
N ALA A 53 19.44 21.69 -6.66
CA ALA A 53 18.16 21.74 -5.95
C ALA A 53 17.51 20.36 -5.77
N TRP A 54 17.65 19.46 -6.74
CA TRP A 54 17.15 18.09 -6.67
C TRP A 54 17.79 17.33 -5.51
N ASN A 55 19.12 17.39 -5.38
CA ASN A 55 19.84 16.75 -4.28
C ASN A 55 19.44 17.33 -2.91
N THR A 56 19.20 18.62 -2.85
CA THR A 56 18.74 19.27 -1.61
C THR A 56 17.38 18.70 -1.18
N VAL A 57 16.41 18.62 -2.11
CA VAL A 57 15.07 18.09 -1.82
C VAL A 57 15.13 16.59 -1.50
N HIS A 58 15.96 15.83 -2.22
CA HIS A 58 16.21 14.42 -1.95
C HIS A 58 16.73 14.19 -0.53
N ASN A 59 17.73 14.96 -0.08
CA ASN A 59 18.29 14.87 1.27
C ASN A 59 17.30 15.31 2.34
N VAL A 60 16.50 16.35 2.09
CA VAL A 60 15.43 16.78 2.99
C VAL A 60 14.38 15.67 3.13
N LEU A 61 13.95 15.08 2.04
CA LEU A 61 12.97 13.99 2.05
C LEU A 61 13.48 12.78 2.85
N ARG A 62 14.74 12.38 2.62
CA ARG A 62 15.39 11.33 3.40
C ARG A 62 15.54 11.69 4.87
N GLY A 63 15.97 12.90 5.18
CA GLY A 63 16.10 13.38 6.57
C GLY A 63 14.76 13.39 7.31
N LEU A 64 13.67 13.74 6.63
CA LEU A 64 12.33 13.75 7.22
C LEU A 64 11.75 12.36 7.41
N MET A 65 11.88 11.48 6.42
CA MET A 65 11.17 10.21 6.36
C MET A 65 12.08 8.97 6.46
N GLY A 66 13.38 9.15 6.36
CA GLY A 66 14.33 8.03 6.39
C GLY A 66 14.03 6.98 5.33
N TRP A 67 14.07 5.72 5.72
CA TRP A 67 13.74 4.57 4.87
C TRP A 67 12.30 4.61 4.33
N CYS A 68 11.40 5.26 5.07
CA CYS A 68 9.99 5.37 4.70
C CYS A 68 9.77 6.16 3.40
N CYS A 69 10.72 7.01 2.98
CA CYS A 69 10.60 7.79 1.74
C CYS A 69 10.41 6.90 0.50
N TYR A 70 11.02 5.70 0.47
CA TYR A 70 10.85 4.74 -0.64
C TYR A 70 9.47 4.08 -0.65
N LEU A 71 8.86 3.89 0.52
CA LEU A 71 7.53 3.28 0.66
C LEU A 71 6.42 4.30 0.43
N MET A 72 6.71 5.59 0.62
CA MET A 72 5.71 6.65 0.51
C MET A 72 5.16 6.80 -0.90
N GLY A 73 6.02 6.74 -1.94
CA GLY A 73 5.61 6.82 -3.33
C GLY A 73 4.59 5.73 -3.72
N PRO A 74 4.93 4.45 -3.59
CA PRO A 74 4.00 3.35 -3.86
C PRO A 74 2.72 3.41 -3.02
N LEU A 75 2.83 3.78 -1.73
CA LEU A 75 1.68 3.93 -0.86
C LEU A 75 0.71 5.00 -1.36
N MET A 76 1.23 6.18 -1.73
CA MET A 76 0.44 7.27 -2.29
C MET A 76 -0.24 6.87 -3.61
N MET A 77 0.45 6.10 -4.46
CA MET A 77 -0.12 5.58 -5.71
C MET A 77 -1.27 4.60 -5.43
N ILE A 78 -1.11 3.67 -4.48
CA ILE A 78 -2.16 2.74 -4.07
C ILE A 78 -3.37 3.50 -3.52
N VAL A 79 -3.14 4.48 -2.64
CA VAL A 79 -4.22 5.31 -2.08
C VAL A 79 -4.94 6.10 -3.18
N ALA A 80 -4.22 6.64 -4.16
CA ALA A 80 -4.82 7.34 -5.31
C ALA A 80 -5.76 6.43 -6.10
N VAL A 81 -5.35 5.21 -6.40
CA VAL A 81 -6.18 4.20 -7.08
C VAL A 81 -7.40 3.84 -6.24
N LEU A 82 -7.22 3.58 -4.94
CA LEU A 82 -8.33 3.28 -4.03
C LEU A 82 -9.34 4.44 -3.92
N LEU A 83 -8.85 5.69 -3.98
CA LEU A 83 -9.72 6.87 -3.95
C LEU A 83 -10.66 6.96 -5.17
N THR A 84 -10.22 6.51 -6.35
CA THR A 84 -11.05 6.46 -7.57
C THR A 84 -12.08 5.34 -7.50
N MET A 85 -11.73 4.20 -6.90
CA MET A 85 -12.61 3.03 -6.80
C MET A 85 -13.66 3.15 -5.69
N ASP A 86 -13.51 4.11 -4.78
CA ASP A 86 -14.28 4.15 -3.54
C ASP A 86 -15.64 4.85 -3.69
N ARG A 87 -16.67 4.09 -3.37
CA ARG A 87 -18.08 4.56 -3.27
C ARG A 87 -18.53 4.82 -1.83
N THR A 88 -17.60 4.83 -0.87
CA THR A 88 -17.95 4.90 0.56
C THR A 88 -18.38 6.29 1.02
N ALA A 89 -19.24 6.32 2.05
CA ALA A 89 -19.81 7.54 2.63
C ALA A 89 -18.86 8.32 3.56
N ILE A 90 -17.58 7.92 3.70
CA ILE A 90 -16.62 8.56 4.59
C ILE A 90 -16.22 9.94 4.03
N THR A 91 -16.20 10.94 4.91
CA THR A 91 -15.83 12.31 4.53
C THR A 91 -14.40 12.38 3.98
N PRO A 92 -14.16 13.14 2.88
CA PRO A 92 -12.83 13.22 2.25
C PRO A 92 -11.74 13.75 3.20
N GLY A 93 -12.09 14.61 4.16
CA GLY A 93 -11.14 15.11 5.16
C GLY A 93 -10.63 14.03 6.11
N LEU A 94 -11.49 13.11 6.57
CA LEU A 94 -11.07 12.02 7.45
C LEU A 94 -10.17 11.03 6.71
N LYS A 95 -10.43 10.78 5.43
CA LYS A 95 -9.56 9.92 4.60
C LYS A 95 -8.18 10.51 4.40
N SER A 96 -8.08 11.80 4.07
CA SER A 96 -6.78 12.45 3.91
C SER A 96 -5.98 12.51 5.20
N ALA A 97 -6.63 12.80 6.33
CA ALA A 97 -6.00 12.75 7.65
C ALA A 97 -5.48 11.33 7.99
N SER A 98 -6.27 10.29 7.69
CA SER A 98 -5.87 8.89 7.91
C SER A 98 -4.64 8.51 7.08
N VAL A 99 -4.54 8.99 5.83
CA VAL A 99 -3.35 8.76 4.99
C VAL A 99 -2.12 9.40 5.59
N VAL A 100 -2.21 10.65 6.04
CA VAL A 100 -1.08 11.35 6.68
C VAL A 100 -0.64 10.63 7.95
N LEU A 101 -1.59 10.23 8.80
CA LEU A 101 -1.29 9.47 10.02
C LEU A 101 -0.66 8.11 9.71
N MET A 102 -1.12 7.43 8.67
CA MET A 102 -0.56 6.16 8.21
C MET A 102 0.90 6.30 7.78
N VAL A 103 1.24 7.40 7.09
CA VAL A 103 2.62 7.71 6.71
C VAL A 103 3.49 7.98 7.93
N LEU A 104 3.00 8.75 8.89
CA LEU A 104 3.73 9.03 10.14
C LEU A 104 3.96 7.75 10.96
N LEU A 105 2.96 6.88 11.07
CA LEU A 105 3.09 5.56 11.70
C LEU A 105 4.11 4.68 10.98
N LEU A 106 4.13 4.69 9.65
CA LEU A 106 5.12 3.95 8.87
C LEU A 106 6.55 4.44 9.17
N CYS A 107 6.75 5.76 9.31
CA CYS A 107 8.02 6.31 9.76
C CYS A 107 8.36 5.88 11.20
N GLY A 108 7.36 5.78 12.09
CA GLY A 108 7.50 5.25 13.44
C GLY A 108 7.96 3.79 13.44
N ILE A 109 7.28 2.93 12.71
CA ILE A 109 7.61 1.50 12.56
C ILE A 109 9.03 1.31 12.02
N THR A 110 9.41 2.02 10.95
CA THR A 110 10.76 1.92 10.38
C THR A 110 11.83 2.38 11.36
N HIS A 111 11.54 3.38 12.20
CA HIS A 111 12.45 3.83 13.25
C HIS A 111 12.57 2.80 14.38
N ILE A 112 11.48 2.20 14.84
CA ILE A 112 11.50 1.17 15.90
C ILE A 112 12.31 -0.05 15.45
N ILE A 113 12.25 -0.42 14.17
CA ILE A 113 12.99 -1.56 13.61
C ILE A 113 14.49 -1.23 13.48
N GLY A 114 14.84 -0.11 12.88
CA GLY A 114 16.22 0.22 12.48
C GLY A 114 16.93 1.26 13.34
N GLY A 115 16.18 2.05 14.11
CA GLY A 115 16.72 3.15 14.90
C GLY A 115 17.10 2.78 16.33
N SER A 116 17.93 3.62 16.94
CA SER A 116 18.20 3.62 18.37
C SER A 116 17.27 4.61 19.10
N ALA A 117 17.02 4.37 20.39
CA ALA A 117 16.29 5.33 21.22
C ALA A 117 17.01 6.70 21.18
N ALA A 118 16.28 7.73 20.74
CA ALA A 118 16.83 9.09 20.78
C ALA A 118 16.82 9.58 22.23
N GLU A 119 18.01 9.87 22.74
CA GLU A 119 18.23 10.42 24.08
C GLU A 119 18.44 11.94 23.98
N GLY A 120 18.07 12.68 25.04
CA GLY A 120 18.25 14.12 25.12
C GLY A 120 16.96 14.94 24.96
N THR A 121 17.14 16.25 24.72
CA THR A 121 16.06 17.20 24.51
C THR A 121 15.29 16.92 23.20
N PHE A 122 14.07 17.44 23.10
CA PHE A 122 13.23 17.27 21.90
C PHE A 122 13.94 17.75 20.61
N ALA A 123 14.65 18.87 20.69
CA ALA A 123 15.39 19.44 19.55
C ALA A 123 16.60 18.57 19.15
N GLU A 124 17.32 18.01 20.12
CA GLU A 124 18.43 17.07 19.88
C GLU A 124 17.94 15.77 19.28
N SER A 125 16.82 15.25 19.78
CA SER A 125 16.16 14.06 19.23
C SER A 125 15.77 14.26 17.76
N ILE A 126 15.18 15.41 17.38
CA ILE A 126 14.83 15.71 15.98
C ILE A 126 16.09 15.76 15.11
N LYS A 127 17.18 16.41 15.57
CA LYS A 127 18.44 16.48 14.82
C LYS A 127 19.06 15.09 14.63
N ALA A 128 19.05 14.26 15.66
CA ALA A 128 19.55 12.90 15.61
C ALA A 128 18.73 12.04 14.64
N LEU A 129 17.39 12.15 14.72
CA LEU A 129 16.46 11.48 13.80
C LEU A 129 16.64 11.92 12.36
N TYR A 130 16.83 13.21 12.11
CA TYR A 130 17.08 13.75 10.77
C TYR A 130 18.38 13.20 10.19
N ARG A 131 19.48 13.19 10.98
CA ARG A 131 20.76 12.59 10.57
C ARG A 131 20.64 11.09 10.33
N GLY A 132 19.93 10.37 11.20
CA GLY A 132 19.62 8.96 11.01
C GLY A 132 18.78 8.72 9.76
N GLY A 133 17.85 9.61 9.44
CA GLY A 133 17.05 9.57 8.23
C GLY A 133 17.87 9.75 6.96
N THR A 134 18.79 10.72 6.92
CA THR A 134 19.70 10.92 5.77
C THR A 134 20.63 9.74 5.56
N ALA A 135 21.05 9.08 6.65
CA ALA A 135 21.87 7.85 6.62
C ALA A 135 21.03 6.58 6.38
N LEU A 136 19.71 6.67 6.26
CA LEU A 136 18.77 5.55 6.08
C LEU A 136 18.83 4.51 7.22
N THR A 137 19.16 4.91 8.44
CA THR A 137 19.20 4.02 9.61
C THR A 137 17.90 3.99 10.41
N GLY A 138 16.91 4.84 10.07
CA GLY A 138 15.62 4.92 10.77
C GLY A 138 14.55 5.64 10.00
N GLY A 139 13.46 5.97 10.68
CA GLY A 139 12.27 6.60 10.11
C GLY A 139 12.34 8.12 9.91
N GLY A 140 13.52 8.74 10.08
CA GLY A 140 13.71 10.19 9.93
C GLY A 140 13.03 11.03 11.03
N ALA A 141 13.01 12.35 10.83
CA ALA A 141 12.46 13.29 11.81
C ALA A 141 10.95 13.08 12.09
N CYS A 142 10.18 12.57 11.09
CA CYS A 142 8.77 12.28 11.26
C CYS A 142 8.49 11.16 12.27
N ALA A 143 9.48 10.33 12.57
CA ALA A 143 9.36 9.25 13.56
C ALA A 143 9.31 9.75 15.02
N ILE A 144 9.50 11.05 15.28
CA ILE A 144 9.49 11.60 16.64
C ILE A 144 8.17 11.28 17.38
N LEU A 145 7.04 11.35 16.68
CA LEU A 145 5.72 11.16 17.27
C LEU A 145 5.40 9.70 17.57
N PHE A 146 5.55 8.83 16.57
CA PHE A 146 5.12 7.44 16.63
C PHE A 146 6.28 6.43 16.77
N GLY A 147 7.53 6.86 16.55
CA GLY A 147 8.71 6.02 16.77
C GLY A 147 9.28 6.18 18.17
N VAL A 148 9.68 7.40 18.53
CA VAL A 148 10.40 7.68 19.78
C VAL A 148 9.50 7.64 21.00
N SER A 149 8.30 8.24 20.92
CA SER A 149 7.37 8.29 22.08
C SER A 149 6.92 6.89 22.53
N PRO A 150 6.37 6.03 21.67
CA PRO A 150 5.98 4.68 22.07
C PRO A 150 7.18 3.84 22.52
N LEU A 151 8.35 4.01 21.88
CA LEU A 151 9.57 3.28 22.22
C LEU A 151 10.03 3.54 23.67
N ARG A 152 9.91 4.79 24.14
CA ARG A 152 10.24 5.18 25.52
C ARG A 152 9.30 4.57 26.56
N TRP A 153 8.00 4.46 26.25
CA TRP A 153 6.98 4.03 27.22
C TRP A 153 6.74 2.53 27.25
N LEU A 154 6.72 1.89 26.07
CA LEU A 154 6.33 0.49 25.93
C LEU A 154 7.51 -0.43 25.57
N GLY A 155 8.70 0.11 25.32
CA GLY A 155 9.83 -0.65 24.78
C GLY A 155 9.60 -1.07 23.33
N ARG A 156 10.60 -1.72 22.72
CA ARG A 156 10.54 -2.12 21.30
C ARG A 156 9.36 -3.00 20.92
N PRO A 157 9.09 -4.13 21.62
CA PRO A 157 7.99 -5.01 21.22
C PRO A 157 6.62 -4.37 21.39
N GLY A 158 6.40 -3.64 22.50
CA GLY A 158 5.13 -2.97 22.75
C GLY A 158 4.85 -1.84 21.77
N ALA A 159 5.85 -0.99 21.48
CA ALA A 159 5.73 0.09 20.52
C ALA A 159 5.39 -0.45 19.12
N LEU A 160 6.06 -1.51 18.68
CA LEU A 160 5.83 -2.12 17.36
C LEU A 160 4.40 -2.66 17.23
N ILE A 161 3.90 -3.35 18.26
CA ILE A 161 2.53 -3.89 18.27
C ILE A 161 1.50 -2.76 18.18
N VAL A 162 1.67 -1.70 18.98
CA VAL A 162 0.75 -0.56 18.99
C VAL A 162 0.77 0.18 17.65
N ASP A 163 1.94 0.45 17.09
CA ASP A 163 2.06 1.16 15.82
C ASP A 163 1.50 0.35 14.65
N ILE A 164 1.71 -0.96 14.62
CA ILE A 164 1.12 -1.85 13.59
C ILE A 164 -0.41 -1.88 13.71
N LEU A 165 -0.95 -1.95 14.93
CA LEU A 165 -2.40 -1.92 15.14
C LEU A 165 -3.00 -0.58 14.69
N LEU A 166 -2.39 0.54 15.06
CA LEU A 166 -2.83 1.86 14.64
C LEU A 166 -2.71 2.03 13.12
N PHE A 167 -1.61 1.59 12.52
CA PHE A 167 -1.43 1.59 11.07
C PHE A 167 -2.56 0.83 10.38
N PHE A 168 -2.91 -0.34 10.88
CA PHE A 168 -3.99 -1.16 10.34
C PHE A 168 -5.36 -0.47 10.44
N VAL A 169 -5.66 0.17 11.58
CA VAL A 169 -6.89 0.93 11.78
C VAL A 169 -6.98 2.10 10.79
N PHE A 170 -5.93 2.91 10.64
CA PHE A 170 -5.93 4.03 9.69
C PHE A 170 -5.94 3.57 8.24
N PHE A 171 -5.30 2.44 7.94
CA PHE A 171 -5.40 1.81 6.61
C PHE A 171 -6.85 1.44 6.27
N MET A 172 -7.59 0.87 7.21
CA MET A 172 -9.01 0.56 7.02
C MET A 172 -9.86 1.81 6.82
N ILE A 173 -9.63 2.85 7.61
CA ILE A 173 -10.34 4.13 7.46
C ILE A 173 -10.03 4.76 6.10
N SER A 174 -8.76 4.74 5.67
CA SER A 174 -8.32 5.30 4.40
C SER A 174 -8.93 4.58 3.20
N THR A 175 -8.93 3.24 3.22
CA THR A 175 -9.47 2.41 2.13
C THR A 175 -10.99 2.28 2.16
N GLY A 176 -11.63 2.63 3.29
CA GLY A 176 -13.07 2.45 3.48
C GLY A 176 -13.50 0.98 3.50
N THR A 177 -12.55 0.05 3.58
CA THR A 177 -12.84 -1.38 3.62
C THR A 177 -13.10 -1.83 5.06
N THR A 178 -14.04 -2.75 5.23
CA THR A 178 -14.23 -3.44 6.50
C THR A 178 -13.23 -4.60 6.62
N LEU A 179 -12.89 -5.01 7.86
CA LEU A 179 -12.06 -6.20 8.12
C LEU A 179 -12.48 -7.40 7.28
N ILE A 180 -13.79 -7.65 7.20
CA ILE A 180 -14.36 -8.76 6.43
C ILE A 180 -14.07 -8.60 4.93
N GLY A 181 -14.16 -7.38 4.40
CA GLY A 181 -13.85 -7.08 2.99
C GLY A 181 -12.37 -7.30 2.66
N LEU A 182 -11.47 -6.92 3.58
CA LEU A 182 -10.03 -7.11 3.43
C LEU A 182 -9.66 -8.60 3.42
N PHE A 183 -10.16 -9.37 4.39
CA PHE A 183 -9.93 -10.83 4.45
C PHE A 183 -10.54 -11.55 3.24
N ARG A 184 -11.72 -11.15 2.79
CA ARG A 184 -12.35 -11.71 1.59
C ARG A 184 -11.59 -11.36 0.31
N GLY A 185 -11.01 -10.16 0.24
CA GLY A 185 -10.13 -9.73 -0.86
C GLY A 185 -8.81 -10.48 -0.89
N ALA A 186 -8.16 -10.67 0.26
CA ALA A 186 -6.91 -11.43 0.39
C ALA A 186 -7.09 -12.94 0.17
N ALA A 187 -8.25 -13.50 0.50
CA ALA A 187 -8.56 -14.92 0.30
C ALA A 187 -8.79 -15.30 -1.18
N LYS A 188 -9.21 -14.35 -2.03
CA LYS A 188 -9.46 -14.61 -3.46
C LYS A 188 -8.24 -15.07 -4.25
N PRO A 189 -7.04 -14.44 -4.16
CA PRO A 189 -5.86 -14.92 -4.87
C PRO A 189 -5.38 -16.28 -4.38
N VAL A 190 -5.51 -16.56 -3.07
CA VAL A 190 -5.11 -17.85 -2.47
C VAL A 190 -5.98 -18.98 -3.03
N LYS A 191 -7.31 -18.80 -3.09
CA LYS A 191 -8.21 -19.79 -3.71
C LYS A 191 -7.91 -20.06 -5.18
N LYS A 192 -7.63 -19.00 -5.97
CA LYS A 192 -7.24 -19.17 -7.37
C LYS A 192 -5.92 -19.93 -7.54
N LEU A 193 -4.97 -19.73 -6.61
CA LEU A 193 -3.70 -20.48 -6.62
C LEU A 193 -3.92 -21.96 -6.30
N GLU A 194 -4.79 -22.25 -5.32
CA GLU A 194 -5.17 -23.60 -4.92
C GLU A 194 -5.90 -24.33 -6.05
N GLU A 195 -6.87 -23.68 -6.70
CA GLU A 195 -7.57 -24.20 -7.89
C GLU A 195 -6.63 -24.46 -9.07
N ALA A 196 -5.67 -23.56 -9.32
CA ALA A 196 -4.67 -23.74 -10.36
C ALA A 196 -3.69 -24.89 -10.04
N TYR A 197 -3.31 -25.05 -8.78
CA TYR A 197 -2.45 -26.14 -8.34
C TYR A 197 -3.13 -27.49 -8.44
N THR A 198 -4.39 -27.62 -8.00
CA THR A 198 -5.17 -28.86 -8.11
C THR A 198 -5.38 -29.25 -9.56
N ALA A 199 -5.75 -28.31 -10.44
CA ALA A 199 -5.88 -28.56 -11.87
C ALA A 199 -4.55 -28.99 -12.53
N ALA A 200 -3.42 -28.44 -12.09
CA ALA A 200 -2.11 -28.84 -12.60
C ALA A 200 -1.72 -30.27 -12.15
N VAL A 201 -2.07 -30.66 -10.92
CA VAL A 201 -1.84 -32.02 -10.41
C VAL A 201 -2.72 -33.03 -11.15
N GLU A 202 -4.01 -32.76 -11.32
CA GLU A 202 -4.94 -33.63 -12.08
C GLU A 202 -4.49 -33.82 -13.53
N ASN A 203 -4.05 -32.74 -14.19
CA ASN A 203 -3.53 -32.85 -15.57
C ASN A 203 -2.25 -33.70 -15.65
N ARG A 204 -1.37 -33.64 -14.64
CA ARG A 204 -0.17 -34.50 -14.60
C ARG A 204 -0.51 -35.96 -14.35
N GLN A 205 -1.49 -36.26 -13.51
CA GLN A 205 -1.95 -37.62 -13.27
C GLN A 205 -2.62 -38.21 -14.52
N ALA A 206 -3.50 -37.47 -15.18
CA ALA A 206 -4.13 -37.89 -16.42
C ALA A 206 -3.09 -38.13 -17.54
N ALA A 207 -2.06 -37.28 -17.64
CA ALA A 207 -0.97 -37.47 -18.59
C ALA A 207 -0.13 -38.73 -18.29
N ALA A 208 0.13 -39.04 -17.02
CA ALA A 208 0.84 -40.24 -16.59
C ALA A 208 0.06 -41.50 -16.89
N GLU A 209 -1.25 -41.53 -16.60
CA GLU A 209 -2.14 -42.63 -16.90
C GLU A 209 -2.26 -42.89 -18.42
N ALA A 210 -2.35 -41.83 -19.22
CA ALA A 210 -2.36 -41.92 -20.67
C ALA A 210 -1.04 -42.49 -21.22
N ALA A 211 0.11 -42.10 -20.65
CA ALA A 211 1.41 -42.63 -21.02
C ALA A 211 1.57 -44.13 -20.67
N GLU A 212 1.10 -44.55 -19.50
CA GLU A 212 1.09 -45.96 -19.11
C GLU A 212 0.17 -46.80 -19.99
N ALA A 213 -1.01 -46.30 -20.32
CA ALA A 213 -1.94 -46.98 -21.26
C ALA A 213 -1.33 -47.13 -22.67
N ALA A 214 -0.65 -46.11 -23.16
CA ALA A 214 0.07 -46.14 -24.43
C ALA A 214 1.23 -47.18 -24.43
N GLN A 215 2.00 -47.26 -23.36
CA GLN A 215 3.05 -48.25 -23.18
C GLN A 215 2.51 -49.69 -23.13
N LYS A 216 1.39 -49.92 -22.41
CA LYS A 216 0.72 -51.21 -22.35
C LYS A 216 0.22 -51.65 -23.71
N LYS A 217 -0.32 -50.72 -24.50
CA LYS A 217 -0.79 -51.01 -25.87
C LYS A 217 0.36 -51.37 -26.81
N ASN A 218 1.49 -50.69 -26.70
CA ASN A 218 2.68 -50.93 -27.51
C ASN A 218 3.35 -52.27 -27.15
N ARG A 219 3.38 -52.68 -25.88
CA ARG A 219 3.85 -54.00 -25.44
C ARG A 219 2.95 -55.14 -25.92
N ARG A 220 1.64 -54.97 -26.01
CA ARG A 220 0.72 -55.97 -26.56
C ARG A 220 0.94 -56.20 -28.06
N ASN A 221 1.14 -55.11 -28.82
CA ASN A 221 1.42 -55.21 -30.25
C ASN A 221 2.77 -55.89 -30.55
N PHE A 222 3.80 -55.65 -29.71
CA PHE A 222 5.11 -56.30 -29.88
C PHE A 222 5.09 -57.80 -29.58
N ASN A 223 4.24 -58.30 -28.67
CA ASN A 223 4.13 -59.74 -28.37
C ASN A 223 3.34 -60.53 -29.42
N ILE A 224 2.59 -59.87 -30.33
CA ILE A 224 1.83 -60.58 -31.39
C ILE A 224 2.72 -60.86 -32.59
N ASP A 225 3.73 -60.02 -32.87
CA ASP A 225 4.60 -60.22 -34.06
C ASP A 225 5.71 -61.26 -33.84
N VAL A 226 6.01 -61.67 -32.60
CA VAL A 226 7.06 -62.66 -32.31
C VAL A 226 6.53 -64.12 -32.28
N ALA A 227 5.21 -64.36 -32.30
CA ALA A 227 4.60 -65.70 -32.19
C ALA A 227 4.39 -66.44 -33.51
N LEU A 228 4.74 -65.83 -34.67
CA LEU A 228 4.46 -66.41 -35.97
C LEU A 228 5.69 -66.88 -36.79
N GLU A 229 6.90 -66.84 -36.25
CA GLU A 229 8.13 -67.21 -36.98
C GLU A 229 8.80 -68.50 -36.48
N GLY A 230 8.06 -69.42 -35.83
CA GLY A 230 8.60 -70.59 -35.14
C GLY A 230 8.04 -71.95 -35.58
N GLU A 231 7.31 -72.08 -36.69
CA GLU A 231 6.87 -73.43 -37.18
C GLU A 231 6.90 -73.52 -38.70
N GLU A 232 8.10 -73.69 -39.27
CA GLU A 232 8.26 -74.48 -40.51
C GLU A 232 9.75 -74.75 -40.71
N LYS A 233 10.24 -75.95 -40.28
CA LYS A 233 11.19 -76.85 -40.96
C LYS A 233 11.62 -77.99 -40.04
N SER A 234 11.03 -79.15 -40.20
CA SER A 234 11.77 -80.39 -40.44
C SER A 234 10.80 -81.51 -40.66
#